data_fb99ecad9d919c9f2e4babb226e0712c
#
_entry.id   fb99ecad9d919c9f2e4babb226e0712c
#
_cell.length_a   1.000
_cell.length_b   1.000
_cell.length_c   1.000
_cell.angle_alpha   90.00
_cell.angle_beta   90.00
_cell.angle_gamma   90.00
#
_symmetry.space_group_name_H-M   'P 1'
#
loop_
_entity.id
_entity.type
_entity.pdbx_description
1 polymer ?
#
loop_
_entity_poly.entity_id
_entity_poly.type
_entity_poly.pdbx_seq_one_letter_code
_entity_poly.pdbx_strand_id
1 'polypeptide(L)'
;MATLALFDITHCTLVIDRTNWQYGCIDYNLFVLSAVWNDISIPLYWINIDNHVGNSNSLQRIDLIKWFITNCPNITIDYLLTDREFPSHEFIAWLNQNNINFIFRSKSSVVVTDNDKKVKITKLCHNIHNYPNKTIAESKIRRIYNSRLLLTIRENQHGEKVYIISNRFQHNSADIYRKRWTIEAMFAKFKTKGFNLDSTRIMKPGRIISLFMFMAIAYCYACKLGEIANNLKPSKIKAIKIKNTANTRISKEHSIFNRGADLLKIFVDNYLSYSAIIFKR
;
A
#
# COMPACT_ATOMS: atom_id res chain seq x y z
N MET A 1 -2.93 -13.70 10.49
CA MET A 1 -2.00 -14.20 11.54
C MET A 1 -0.86 -15.01 10.92
N ALA A 2 -1.11 -16.13 10.24
CA ALA A 2 -0.04 -16.93 9.62
C ALA A 2 0.88 -16.16 8.66
N THR A 3 0.36 -15.22 7.88
CA THR A 3 1.14 -14.39 6.97
C THR A 3 2.15 -13.48 7.67
N LEU A 4 1.80 -12.84 8.77
CA LEU A 4 2.73 -11.99 9.52
C LEU A 4 3.83 -12.81 10.22
N ALA A 5 3.48 -13.99 10.74
CA ALA A 5 4.45 -14.93 11.30
C ALA A 5 5.45 -15.44 10.25
N LEU A 6 5.00 -15.68 9.01
CA LEU A 6 5.89 -16.09 7.91
C LEU A 6 7.00 -15.07 7.64
N PHE A 7 6.79 -13.79 7.95
CA PHE A 7 7.73 -12.70 7.71
C PHE A 7 8.39 -12.16 8.98
N ASP A 8 8.17 -12.78 10.12
CA ASP A 8 8.72 -12.38 11.43
C ASP A 8 8.44 -10.91 11.78
N ILE A 9 7.23 -10.43 11.43
CA ILE A 9 6.83 -9.03 11.60
C ILE A 9 6.37 -8.80 13.04
N THR A 10 7.06 -7.92 13.76
CA THR A 10 6.70 -7.43 15.11
C THR A 10 6.29 -5.95 15.09
N HIS A 11 6.78 -5.20 14.11
CA HIS A 11 6.45 -3.81 13.84
C HIS A 11 6.09 -3.65 12.38
N CYS A 12 5.07 -2.89 12.06
CA CYS A 12 4.69 -2.69 10.66
C CYS A 12 4.14 -1.30 10.36
N THR A 13 4.40 -0.86 9.15
CA THR A 13 3.65 0.21 8.51
C THR A 13 2.46 -0.41 7.79
N LEU A 14 1.25 -0.02 8.16
CA LEU A 14 0.02 -0.46 7.51
C LEU A 14 -0.30 0.43 6.31
N VAL A 15 -0.88 -0.15 5.29
CA VAL A 15 -1.40 0.56 4.11
C VAL A 15 -2.83 0.12 3.85
N ILE A 16 -3.70 1.10 3.62
CA ILE A 16 -5.06 0.85 3.15
C ILE A 16 -5.19 1.44 1.75
N ASP A 17 -5.73 0.64 0.82
CA ASP A 17 -6.05 1.09 -0.52
C ASP A 17 -7.14 0.23 -1.14
N ARG A 18 -7.72 0.70 -2.26
CA ARG A 18 -8.74 -0.01 -3.02
C ARG A 18 -8.17 -0.56 -4.31
N THR A 19 -8.68 -1.71 -4.69
CA THR A 19 -8.47 -2.22 -6.05
C THR A 19 -9.81 -2.59 -6.66
N ASN A 20 -10.08 -2.06 -7.83
CA ASN A 20 -11.31 -2.30 -8.58
C ASN A 20 -10.99 -2.84 -9.97
N TRP A 21 -11.90 -3.66 -10.48
CA TRP A 21 -11.94 -4.09 -11.88
C TRP A 21 -13.36 -4.48 -12.24
N GLN A 22 -13.64 -4.51 -13.52
CA GLN A 22 -14.94 -4.88 -14.06
C GLN A 22 -14.82 -6.16 -14.88
N TYR A 23 -15.82 -7.05 -14.72
CA TYR A 23 -16.00 -8.17 -15.61
C TYR A 23 -17.47 -8.27 -16.04
N GLY A 24 -17.73 -8.12 -17.33
CA GLY A 24 -19.11 -7.98 -17.84
C GLY A 24 -19.80 -6.77 -17.21
N CYS A 25 -20.95 -7.00 -16.60
CA CYS A 25 -21.72 -5.97 -15.87
C CYS A 25 -21.41 -5.94 -14.35
N ILE A 26 -20.42 -6.69 -13.89
CA ILE A 26 -20.13 -6.80 -12.45
C ILE A 26 -18.87 -6.02 -12.13
N ASP A 27 -18.99 -5.05 -11.23
CA ASP A 27 -17.88 -4.30 -10.67
C ASP A 27 -17.42 -4.97 -9.38
N TYR A 28 -16.11 -5.21 -9.30
CA TYR A 28 -15.43 -5.68 -8.09
C TYR A 28 -14.66 -4.55 -7.47
N ASN A 29 -14.88 -4.32 -6.19
CA ASN A 29 -14.23 -3.25 -5.45
C ASN A 29 -13.72 -3.81 -4.11
N LEU A 30 -12.47 -4.25 -4.08
CA LEU A 30 -11.85 -4.77 -2.87
C LEU A 30 -11.11 -3.66 -2.14
N PHE A 31 -11.46 -3.48 -0.88
CA PHE A 31 -10.82 -2.59 0.06
C PHE A 31 -9.87 -3.42 0.93
N VAL A 32 -8.58 -3.16 0.82
CA VAL A 32 -7.52 -4.03 1.31
C VAL A 32 -6.66 -3.32 2.35
N LEU A 33 -6.43 -4.03 3.46
CA LEU A 33 -5.42 -3.70 4.46
C LEU A 33 -4.18 -4.56 4.23
N SER A 34 -3.02 -3.96 4.17
CA SER A 34 -1.74 -4.64 4.02
C SER A 34 -0.69 -4.12 4.99
N ALA A 35 0.32 -4.92 5.31
CA ALA A 35 1.54 -4.50 6.00
C ALA A 35 2.69 -4.35 5.01
N VAL A 36 3.52 -3.33 5.19
CA VAL A 36 4.76 -3.16 4.41
C VAL A 36 5.88 -3.98 5.05
N TRP A 37 6.49 -4.83 4.25
CA TRP A 37 7.66 -5.62 4.61
C TRP A 37 8.69 -5.57 3.48
N ASN A 38 9.92 -5.11 3.76
CA ASN A 38 11.00 -5.00 2.77
C ASN A 38 10.56 -4.39 1.42
N ASP A 39 9.84 -3.27 1.47
CA ASP A 39 9.27 -2.59 0.30
C ASP A 39 8.26 -3.43 -0.52
N ILE A 40 7.62 -4.39 0.14
CA ILE A 40 6.55 -5.22 -0.41
C ILE A 40 5.32 -5.07 0.48
N SER A 41 4.12 -4.95 -0.10
CA SER A 41 2.86 -5.03 0.64
C SER A 41 2.44 -6.49 0.83
N ILE A 42 2.21 -6.88 2.07
CA ILE A 42 1.70 -8.20 2.46
C ILE A 42 0.21 -8.03 2.78
N PRO A 43 -0.71 -8.64 2.01
CA PRO A 43 -2.15 -8.51 2.24
C PRO A 43 -2.55 -9.21 3.54
N LEU A 44 -3.34 -8.54 4.37
CA LEU A 44 -3.76 -9.02 5.69
C LEU A 44 -5.26 -9.29 5.77
N TYR A 45 -6.04 -8.33 5.32
CA TYR A 45 -7.49 -8.36 5.40
C TYR A 45 -8.11 -7.56 4.25
N TRP A 46 -9.28 -7.99 3.76
CA TRP A 46 -10.00 -7.30 2.70
C TRP A 46 -11.49 -7.50 2.82
N ILE A 47 -12.22 -6.52 2.36
CA ILE A 47 -13.67 -6.55 2.23
C ILE A 47 -14.07 -6.17 0.81
N ASN A 48 -15.14 -6.77 0.30
CA ASN A 48 -15.77 -6.29 -0.92
C ASN A 48 -16.71 -5.14 -0.56
N ILE A 49 -16.59 -4.03 -1.28
CA ILE A 49 -17.49 -2.88 -1.12
C ILE A 49 -18.49 -2.95 -2.27
N ASP A 50 -19.76 -3.19 -1.96
CA ASP A 50 -20.83 -3.39 -2.94
C ASP A 50 -21.26 -2.10 -3.69
N ASN A 51 -20.60 -0.96 -3.43
CA ASN A 51 -20.95 0.30 -4.04
C ASN A 51 -20.24 0.47 -5.39
N HIS A 52 -21.00 0.49 -6.47
CA HIS A 52 -20.52 0.70 -7.84
C HIS A 52 -19.77 2.05 -8.02
N VAL A 53 -20.12 3.06 -7.25
CA VAL A 53 -19.49 4.39 -7.28
C VAL A 53 -19.49 4.94 -5.87
N GLY A 54 -18.36 4.86 -5.19
CA GLY A 54 -18.29 5.47 -3.86
C GLY A 54 -16.97 5.22 -3.15
N ASN A 55 -16.52 6.22 -2.43
CA ASN A 55 -15.42 6.08 -1.49
C ASN A 55 -15.88 5.21 -0.33
N SER A 56 -14.98 4.39 0.23
CA SER A 56 -15.22 3.74 1.52
C SER A 56 -15.66 4.79 2.55
N ASN A 57 -16.64 4.47 3.38
CA ASN A 57 -17.02 5.36 4.49
C ASN A 57 -15.99 5.26 5.63
N SER A 58 -16.08 6.19 6.59
CA SER A 58 -15.16 6.24 7.72
C SER A 58 -15.24 4.99 8.59
N LEU A 59 -16.43 4.39 8.75
CA LEU A 59 -16.64 3.17 9.54
C LEU A 59 -15.90 1.97 8.93
N GLN A 60 -16.01 1.76 7.63
CA GLN A 60 -15.30 0.67 6.95
C GLN A 60 -13.77 0.76 7.13
N ARG A 61 -13.23 2.00 7.11
CA ARG A 61 -11.79 2.23 7.35
C ARG A 61 -11.40 1.90 8.78
N ILE A 62 -12.22 2.33 9.74
CA ILE A 62 -12.05 2.05 11.16
C ILE A 62 -12.13 0.54 11.42
N ASP A 63 -13.08 -0.16 10.81
CA ASP A 63 -13.28 -1.59 10.99
C ASP A 63 -12.09 -2.43 10.49
N LEU A 64 -11.46 -2.03 9.39
CA LEU A 64 -10.21 -2.67 8.93
C LEU A 64 -9.10 -2.56 9.99
N ILE A 65 -8.94 -1.40 10.61
CA ILE A 65 -7.90 -1.19 11.63
C ILE A 65 -8.27 -1.89 12.94
N LYS A 66 -9.54 -1.85 13.37
CA LYS A 66 -10.03 -2.61 14.52
C LYS A 66 -9.78 -4.11 14.35
N TRP A 67 -10.08 -4.64 13.15
CA TRP A 67 -9.76 -6.03 12.84
C TRP A 67 -8.29 -6.34 13.07
N PHE A 68 -7.38 -5.48 12.59
CA PHE A 68 -5.94 -5.67 12.79
C PHE A 68 -5.56 -5.65 14.26
N ILE A 69 -6.00 -4.65 15.03
CA ILE A 69 -5.69 -4.52 16.47
C ILE A 69 -6.18 -5.76 17.24
N THR A 70 -7.38 -6.24 16.94
CA THR A 70 -7.98 -7.40 17.63
C THR A 70 -7.26 -8.70 17.26
N ASN A 71 -6.88 -8.89 15.99
CA ASN A 71 -6.31 -10.15 15.51
C ASN A 71 -4.77 -10.20 15.56
N CYS A 72 -4.11 -9.05 15.72
CA CYS A 72 -2.66 -8.93 15.77
C CYS A 72 -2.18 -8.11 16.98
N PRO A 73 -2.59 -8.46 18.23
CA PRO A 73 -2.35 -7.63 19.43
C PRO A 73 -0.86 -7.45 19.75
N ASN A 74 -0.01 -8.37 19.32
CA ASN A 74 1.43 -8.35 19.61
C ASN A 74 2.24 -7.61 18.52
N ILE A 75 1.57 -6.97 17.55
CA ILE A 75 2.25 -6.25 16.48
C ILE A 75 2.02 -4.76 16.63
N THR A 76 3.11 -4.01 16.70
CA THR A 76 3.07 -2.55 16.81
C THR A 76 2.84 -1.91 15.45
N ILE A 77 1.90 -0.97 15.39
CA ILE A 77 1.66 -0.14 14.21
C ILE A 77 2.59 1.07 14.29
N ASP A 78 3.60 1.11 13.41
CA ASP A 78 4.49 2.27 13.30
C ASP A 78 3.74 3.46 12.67
N TYR A 79 3.13 3.23 11.53
CA TYR A 79 2.33 4.20 10.78
C TYR A 79 1.21 3.52 10.00
N LEU A 80 0.13 4.25 9.83
CA LEU A 80 -0.90 3.96 8.84
C LEU A 80 -0.74 4.92 7.65
N LEU A 81 -0.71 4.39 6.44
CA LEU A 81 -0.60 5.16 5.20
C LEU A 81 -1.87 5.00 4.37
N THR A 82 -2.37 6.11 3.82
CA THR A 82 -3.51 6.09 2.89
C THR A 82 -3.38 7.16 1.80
N ASP A 83 -4.08 6.97 0.68
CA ASP A 83 -4.17 7.98 -0.37
C ASP A 83 -5.18 9.09 0.00
N ARG A 84 -5.20 10.15 -0.82
CA ARG A 84 -5.96 11.39 -0.65
C ARG A 84 -7.48 11.21 -0.58
N GLU A 85 -8.03 10.07 -0.94
CA GLU A 85 -9.46 9.80 -0.88
C GLU A 85 -9.94 9.35 0.50
N PHE A 86 -9.04 8.84 1.34
CA PHE A 86 -9.38 8.25 2.62
C PHE A 86 -9.44 9.20 3.82
N PRO A 87 -8.64 10.29 3.92
CA PRO A 87 -8.71 11.18 5.06
C PRO A 87 -10.10 11.81 5.22
N SER A 88 -10.68 11.68 6.40
CA SER A 88 -11.92 12.32 6.82
C SER A 88 -11.80 12.77 8.27
N HIS A 89 -12.69 13.66 8.72
CA HIS A 89 -12.71 14.15 10.08
C HIS A 89 -12.86 12.99 11.10
N GLU A 90 -13.87 12.13 10.89
CA GLU A 90 -14.19 11.03 11.81
C GLU A 90 -13.05 10.01 11.88
N PHE A 91 -12.47 9.67 10.73
CA PHE A 91 -11.38 8.69 10.68
C PHE A 91 -10.13 9.20 11.39
N ILE A 92 -9.74 10.44 11.14
CA ILE A 92 -8.58 11.07 11.78
C ILE A 92 -8.81 11.24 13.30
N ALA A 93 -10.01 11.66 13.70
CA ALA A 93 -10.34 11.78 15.12
C ALA A 93 -10.23 10.43 15.84
N TRP A 94 -10.77 9.36 15.23
CA TRP A 94 -10.68 8.01 15.78
C TRP A 94 -9.23 7.52 15.90
N LEU A 95 -8.39 7.74 14.88
CA LEU A 95 -6.97 7.36 14.92
C LEU A 95 -6.22 8.08 16.04
N ASN A 96 -6.47 9.37 16.22
CA ASN A 96 -5.87 10.15 17.31
C ASN A 96 -6.32 9.66 18.69
N GLN A 97 -7.60 9.33 18.87
CA GLN A 97 -8.14 8.77 20.12
C GLN A 97 -7.53 7.42 20.49
N ASN A 98 -7.15 6.63 19.47
CA ASN A 98 -6.54 5.32 19.66
C ASN A 98 -5.00 5.36 19.57
N ASN A 99 -4.38 6.54 19.58
CA ASN A 99 -2.93 6.74 19.54
C ASN A 99 -2.24 6.06 18.34
N ILE A 100 -2.93 5.97 17.18
CA ILE A 100 -2.39 5.40 15.96
C ILE A 100 -1.70 6.50 15.17
N ASN A 101 -0.40 6.35 14.90
CA ASN A 101 0.34 7.27 14.06
C ASN A 101 -0.06 7.07 12.59
N PHE A 102 -0.18 8.16 11.87
CA PHE A 102 -0.51 8.10 10.45
C PHE A 102 0.23 9.14 9.61
N ILE A 103 0.40 8.83 8.34
CA ILE A 103 0.93 9.73 7.32
C ILE A 103 0.05 9.58 6.08
N PHE A 104 -0.78 10.57 5.79
CA PHE A 104 -1.78 10.53 4.74
C PHE A 104 -1.50 11.57 3.66
N ARG A 105 -1.84 11.26 2.43
CA ARG A 105 -1.95 12.28 1.40
C ARG A 105 -3.25 13.04 1.57
N SER A 106 -3.20 14.35 1.44
CA SER A 106 -4.37 15.24 1.48
C SER A 106 -4.75 15.72 0.09
N LYS A 107 -6.03 16.09 -0.09
CA LYS A 107 -6.48 16.76 -1.31
C LYS A 107 -5.97 18.20 -1.34
N SER A 108 -5.68 18.72 -2.51
CA SER A 108 -5.29 20.13 -2.73
C SER A 108 -6.40 21.14 -2.39
N SER A 109 -7.66 20.69 -2.36
CA SER A 109 -8.82 21.52 -2.03
C SER A 109 -9.02 21.74 -0.53
N VAL A 110 -8.26 21.06 0.33
CA VAL A 110 -8.44 21.13 1.78
C VAL A 110 -8.12 22.51 2.32
N VAL A 111 -8.96 22.97 3.23
CA VAL A 111 -8.78 24.23 3.96
C VAL A 111 -8.06 23.94 5.27
N VAL A 112 -7.03 24.71 5.53
CA VAL A 112 -6.21 24.67 6.73
C VAL A 112 -6.51 25.90 7.56
N THR A 113 -6.66 25.75 8.88
CA THR A 113 -6.69 26.89 9.78
C THR A 113 -5.29 27.11 10.33
N ASP A 114 -4.74 28.28 10.02
CA ASP A 114 -3.43 28.75 10.46
C ASP A 114 -3.59 30.12 11.11
N ASN A 115 -3.25 30.25 12.41
CA ASN A 115 -3.45 31.48 13.18
C ASN A 115 -4.88 32.06 13.01
N ASP A 116 -5.89 31.22 13.23
CA ASP A 116 -7.33 31.51 13.10
C ASP A 116 -7.80 31.96 11.69
N LYS A 117 -6.91 31.96 10.72
CA LYS A 117 -7.26 32.26 9.33
C LYS A 117 -7.42 30.96 8.52
N LYS A 118 -8.54 30.85 7.81
CA LYS A 118 -8.81 29.74 6.88
C LYS A 118 -8.11 29.99 5.55
N VAL A 119 -7.18 29.10 5.17
CA VAL A 119 -6.36 29.20 3.96
C VAL A 119 -6.41 27.87 3.20
N LYS A 120 -6.50 27.91 1.88
CA LYS A 120 -6.33 26.68 1.09
C LYS A 120 -4.90 26.15 1.27
N ILE A 121 -4.76 24.83 1.41
CA ILE A 121 -3.46 24.17 1.58
C ILE A 121 -2.46 24.54 0.46
N THR A 122 -2.96 24.79 -0.75
CA THR A 122 -2.16 25.20 -1.92
C THR A 122 -1.46 26.55 -1.74
N LYS A 123 -1.99 27.43 -0.89
CA LYS A 123 -1.37 28.74 -0.62
C LYS A 123 -0.17 28.67 0.34
N LEU A 124 0.07 27.51 0.97
CA LEU A 124 1.16 27.31 1.92
C LEU A 124 2.48 26.84 1.27
N CYS A 125 2.51 26.70 -0.04
CA CYS A 125 3.66 26.12 -0.76
C CYS A 125 4.44 27.15 -1.57
N HIS A 126 4.56 28.37 -1.06
CA HIS A 126 5.41 29.40 -1.69
C HIS A 126 6.89 28.95 -1.60
N ASN A 127 7.63 29.16 -2.71
CA ASN A 127 9.08 28.94 -2.78
C ASN A 127 9.57 27.51 -2.49
N ILE A 128 8.75 26.47 -2.77
CA ILE A 128 9.15 25.07 -2.56
C ILE A 128 10.45 24.71 -3.29
N HIS A 129 10.76 25.38 -4.40
CA HIS A 129 12.00 25.17 -5.17
C HIS A 129 13.28 25.51 -4.39
N ASN A 130 13.19 26.37 -3.37
CA ASN A 130 14.31 26.78 -2.53
C ASN A 130 14.63 25.79 -1.41
N TYR A 131 13.81 24.74 -1.24
CA TYR A 131 14.01 23.75 -0.19
C TYR A 131 14.74 22.50 -0.69
N PRO A 132 15.58 21.85 0.14
CA PRO A 132 16.25 20.61 -0.19
C PRO A 132 15.23 19.55 -0.67
N ASN A 133 15.57 18.84 -1.75
CA ASN A 133 14.70 17.83 -2.36
C ASN A 133 13.29 18.32 -2.68
N LYS A 134 13.12 19.66 -2.86
CA LYS A 134 11.81 20.30 -3.08
C LYS A 134 10.75 19.85 -2.07
N THR A 135 11.14 19.78 -0.80
CA THR A 135 10.29 19.31 0.30
C THR A 135 10.29 20.34 1.41
N ILE A 136 9.10 20.76 1.82
CA ILE A 136 8.87 21.57 3.00
C ILE A 136 8.27 20.65 4.05
N ALA A 137 9.02 20.30 5.07
CA ALA A 137 8.51 19.59 6.24
C ALA A 137 8.34 20.58 7.38
N GLU A 138 7.11 20.77 7.82
CA GLU A 138 6.81 21.76 8.84
C GLU A 138 6.51 21.09 10.19
N SER A 139 7.17 21.59 11.24
CA SER A 139 6.85 21.23 12.62
C SER A 139 5.67 22.01 13.19
N LYS A 140 5.18 23.02 12.45
CA LYS A 140 4.02 23.83 12.89
C LYS A 140 2.74 23.04 12.81
N ILE A 141 2.04 22.93 13.94
CA ILE A 141 0.72 22.29 14.03
C ILE A 141 -0.33 23.20 13.45
N ARG A 142 -1.17 22.68 12.57
CA ARG A 142 -2.31 23.36 11.97
C ARG A 142 -3.60 22.57 12.20
N ARG A 143 -4.73 23.25 12.13
CA ARG A 143 -6.03 22.57 12.13
C ARG A 143 -6.40 22.16 10.71
N ILE A 144 -6.38 20.83 10.46
CA ILE A 144 -6.71 20.20 9.19
C ILE A 144 -7.69 19.06 9.49
N TYR A 145 -8.80 18.94 8.76
CA TYR A 145 -9.88 17.99 9.09
C TYR A 145 -10.35 18.10 10.56
N ASN A 146 -10.44 19.31 11.09
CA ASN A 146 -10.77 19.59 12.50
C ASN A 146 -9.80 18.98 13.54
N SER A 147 -8.67 18.46 13.12
CA SER A 147 -7.64 17.89 13.98
C SER A 147 -6.34 18.69 13.94
N ARG A 148 -5.54 18.61 15.01
CA ARG A 148 -4.22 19.24 15.07
C ARG A 148 -3.21 18.35 14.37
N LEU A 149 -2.77 18.76 13.18
CA LEU A 149 -1.90 17.98 12.31
C LEU A 149 -0.70 18.79 11.83
N LEU A 150 0.30 18.06 11.41
CA LEU A 150 1.51 18.57 10.76
C LEU A 150 1.36 18.43 9.24
N LEU A 151 1.99 19.33 8.51
CA LEU A 151 1.93 19.37 7.06
C LEU A 151 3.34 19.26 6.47
N THR A 152 3.52 18.30 5.57
CA THR A 152 4.70 18.21 4.69
C THR A 152 4.25 18.40 3.25
N ILE A 153 4.92 19.27 2.51
CA ILE A 153 4.65 19.51 1.09
C ILE A 153 5.88 19.09 0.31
N ARG A 154 5.70 18.27 -0.72
CA ARG A 154 6.76 17.82 -1.62
C ARG A 154 6.35 18.03 -3.07
N GLU A 155 7.27 18.51 -3.89
CA GLU A 155 7.10 18.53 -5.34
C GLU A 155 7.65 17.23 -5.94
N ASN A 156 6.84 16.55 -6.76
CA ASN A 156 7.26 15.35 -7.46
C ASN A 156 8.08 15.68 -8.72
N GLN A 157 8.55 14.66 -9.42
CA GLN A 157 9.37 14.80 -10.64
C GLN A 157 8.64 15.52 -11.80
N HIS A 158 7.31 15.58 -11.74
CA HIS A 158 6.46 16.24 -12.75
C HIS A 158 6.06 17.66 -12.35
N GLY A 159 6.64 18.22 -11.26
CA GLY A 159 6.28 19.53 -10.74
C GLY A 159 4.97 19.59 -9.96
N GLU A 160 4.31 18.43 -9.74
CA GLU A 160 3.08 18.38 -8.96
C GLU A 160 3.38 18.41 -7.46
N LYS A 161 2.58 19.18 -6.72
CA LYS A 161 2.70 19.29 -5.28
C LYS A 161 1.88 18.19 -4.58
N VAL A 162 2.55 17.44 -3.72
CA VAL A 162 1.95 16.40 -2.88
C VAL A 162 1.87 16.93 -1.46
N TYR A 163 0.66 16.96 -0.91
CA TYR A 163 0.37 17.42 0.44
C TYR A 163 0.24 16.22 1.36
N ILE A 164 1.10 16.13 2.36
CA ILE A 164 1.16 15.02 3.30
C ILE A 164 0.84 15.55 4.69
N ILE A 165 -0.11 14.93 5.36
CA ILE A 165 -0.53 15.26 6.72
C ILE A 165 -0.17 14.13 7.67
N SER A 166 0.24 14.47 8.89
CA SER A 166 0.57 13.50 9.92
C SER A 166 0.21 14.02 11.30
N ASN A 167 -0.04 13.11 12.24
CA ASN A 167 -0.26 13.47 13.64
C ASN A 167 1.02 13.47 14.46
N ARG A 168 2.14 13.01 13.90
CA ARG A 168 3.46 13.01 14.54
C ARG A 168 4.50 13.62 13.60
N PHE A 169 5.40 14.43 14.15
CA PHE A 169 6.49 15.04 13.37
C PHE A 169 7.52 13.98 12.94
N GLN A 170 7.84 14.01 11.65
CA GLN A 170 8.87 13.17 11.03
C GLN A 170 9.55 13.96 9.93
N HIS A 171 10.88 14.10 9.97
CA HIS A 171 11.65 14.76 8.92
C HIS A 171 11.50 14.11 7.55
N ASN A 172 11.30 12.78 7.53
CA ASN A 172 11.22 11.96 6.33
C ASN A 172 9.79 11.48 6.01
N SER A 173 8.76 12.21 6.47
CA SER A 173 7.34 11.84 6.25
C SER A 173 7.02 11.52 4.79
N ALA A 174 7.60 12.28 3.85
CA ALA A 174 7.40 12.06 2.42
C ALA A 174 8.00 10.72 1.92
N ASP A 175 9.12 10.28 2.51
CA ASP A 175 9.77 9.03 2.13
C ASP A 175 9.07 7.82 2.79
N ILE A 176 8.58 7.98 4.02
CA ILE A 176 7.72 6.98 4.66
C ILE A 176 6.43 6.85 3.86
N TYR A 177 5.79 7.95 3.46
CA TYR A 177 4.58 7.92 2.65
C TYR A 177 4.79 7.21 1.31
N ARG A 178 5.97 7.27 0.72
CA ARG A 178 6.29 6.58 -0.54
C ARG A 178 6.11 5.06 -0.44
N LYS A 179 6.25 4.47 0.76
CA LYS A 179 5.98 3.05 1.00
C LYS A 179 4.54 2.65 0.68
N ARG A 180 3.59 3.60 0.68
CA ARG A 180 2.22 3.34 0.23
C ARG A 180 2.15 2.74 -1.18
N TRP A 181 3.10 3.11 -2.05
CA TRP A 181 3.13 2.59 -3.43
C TRP A 181 3.31 1.07 -3.53
N THR A 182 3.76 0.43 -2.46
CA THR A 182 3.94 -1.03 -2.43
C THR A 182 2.63 -1.79 -2.60
N ILE A 183 1.49 -1.24 -2.13
CA ILE A 183 0.17 -1.88 -2.30
C ILE A 183 -0.28 -1.83 -3.77
N GLU A 184 0.00 -0.75 -4.49
CA GLU A 184 -0.30 -0.66 -5.92
C GLU A 184 0.54 -1.67 -6.73
N ALA A 185 1.81 -1.85 -6.35
CA ALA A 185 2.67 -2.86 -6.95
C ALA A 185 2.15 -4.29 -6.68
N MET A 186 1.63 -4.56 -5.49
CA MET A 186 0.94 -5.81 -5.14
C MET A 186 -0.32 -6.01 -6.00
N PHE A 187 -1.19 -5.01 -6.10
CA PHE A 187 -2.38 -5.08 -6.94
C PHE A 187 -2.05 -5.36 -8.40
N ALA A 188 -0.98 -4.75 -8.93
CA ALA A 188 -0.53 -5.04 -10.29
C ALA A 188 -0.11 -6.52 -10.47
N LYS A 189 0.46 -7.16 -9.43
CA LYS A 189 0.77 -8.60 -9.46
C LYS A 189 -0.48 -9.47 -9.43
N PHE A 190 -1.49 -9.05 -8.69
CA PHE A 190 -2.76 -9.79 -8.64
C PHE A 190 -3.52 -9.66 -9.95
N LYS A 191 -3.60 -8.47 -10.53
CA LYS A 191 -4.39 -8.19 -11.74
C LYS A 191 -3.72 -8.69 -13.02
N THR A 192 -2.63 -8.08 -13.43
CA THR A 192 -2.09 -8.23 -14.81
C THR A 192 -0.66 -8.74 -14.88
N LYS A 193 0.13 -8.58 -13.82
CA LYS A 193 1.58 -8.86 -13.84
C LYS A 193 1.98 -10.14 -13.09
N GLY A 194 1.03 -11.05 -12.87
CA GLY A 194 1.26 -12.29 -12.11
C GLY A 194 0.09 -13.24 -12.21
N PHE A 195 -0.93 -13.05 -11.38
CA PHE A 195 -2.06 -13.99 -11.28
C PHE A 195 -3.18 -13.77 -12.31
N ASN A 196 -3.14 -12.67 -13.06
CA ASN A 196 -4.11 -12.34 -14.13
C ASN A 196 -5.58 -12.35 -13.65
N LEU A 197 -5.85 -11.81 -12.46
CA LEU A 197 -7.19 -11.74 -11.89
C LEU A 197 -8.20 -11.04 -12.81
N ASP A 198 -7.75 -10.03 -13.56
CA ASP A 198 -8.60 -9.27 -14.50
C ASP A 198 -9.13 -10.14 -15.64
N SER A 199 -8.46 -11.25 -15.96
CA SER A 199 -8.88 -12.18 -17.02
C SER A 199 -9.78 -13.31 -16.52
N THR A 200 -10.04 -13.38 -15.22
CA THR A 200 -10.93 -14.41 -14.67
C THR A 200 -12.37 -14.14 -15.08
N ARG A 201 -13.06 -15.19 -15.54
CA ARG A 201 -14.47 -15.11 -15.92
C ARG A 201 -15.41 -15.41 -14.75
N ILE A 202 -14.98 -15.15 -13.52
CA ILE A 202 -15.76 -15.43 -12.32
C ILE A 202 -16.73 -14.28 -12.09
N MET A 203 -18.04 -14.58 -12.10
CA MET A 203 -19.10 -13.58 -11.90
C MET A 203 -19.65 -13.54 -10.47
N LYS A 204 -19.38 -14.56 -9.64
CA LYS A 204 -19.91 -14.62 -8.26
C LYS A 204 -18.94 -13.92 -7.30
N PRO A 205 -19.35 -12.82 -6.60
CA PRO A 205 -18.47 -12.07 -5.69
C PRO A 205 -17.81 -12.95 -4.62
N GLY A 206 -18.53 -13.88 -3.99
CA GLY A 206 -17.97 -14.78 -3.00
C GLY A 206 -16.83 -15.65 -3.52
N ARG A 207 -16.89 -16.09 -4.78
CA ARG A 207 -15.78 -16.85 -5.40
C ARG A 207 -14.55 -15.98 -5.66
N ILE A 208 -14.75 -14.71 -5.99
CA ILE A 208 -13.64 -13.75 -6.15
C ILE A 208 -12.93 -13.51 -4.83
N ILE A 209 -13.66 -13.36 -3.72
CA ILE A 209 -13.09 -13.21 -2.39
C ILE A 209 -12.24 -14.44 -2.03
N SER A 210 -12.76 -15.64 -2.30
CA SER A 210 -12.01 -16.89 -2.08
C SER A 210 -10.78 -16.98 -2.97
N LEU A 211 -10.89 -16.63 -4.26
CA LEU A 211 -9.75 -16.60 -5.17
C LEU A 211 -8.69 -15.61 -4.69
N PHE A 212 -9.10 -14.41 -4.25
CA PHE A 212 -8.17 -13.42 -3.71
C PHE A 212 -7.42 -13.95 -2.49
N MET A 213 -8.08 -14.75 -1.63
CA MET A 213 -7.43 -15.41 -0.49
C MET A 213 -6.33 -16.39 -0.95
N PHE A 214 -6.62 -17.27 -1.92
CA PHE A 214 -5.61 -18.20 -2.44
C PHE A 214 -4.44 -17.47 -3.10
N MET A 215 -4.75 -16.41 -3.85
CA MET A 215 -3.72 -15.57 -4.47
C MET A 215 -2.88 -14.85 -3.41
N ALA A 216 -3.49 -14.36 -2.33
CA ALA A 216 -2.77 -13.73 -1.23
C ALA A 216 -1.79 -14.71 -0.56
N ILE A 217 -2.21 -15.95 -0.32
CA ILE A 217 -1.35 -17.00 0.22
C ILE A 217 -0.20 -17.29 -0.74
N ALA A 218 -0.49 -17.55 -2.01
CA ALA A 218 0.52 -17.84 -3.03
C ALA A 218 1.51 -16.67 -3.20
N TYR A 219 1.01 -15.44 -3.15
CA TYR A 219 1.83 -14.22 -3.20
C TYR A 219 2.80 -14.13 -2.01
N CYS A 220 2.33 -14.40 -0.80
CA CYS A 220 3.16 -14.39 0.40
C CYS A 220 4.28 -15.44 0.31
N TYR A 221 3.96 -16.66 -0.09
CA TYR A 221 4.97 -17.71 -0.29
C TYR A 221 5.97 -17.34 -1.38
N ALA A 222 5.49 -16.80 -2.52
CA ALA A 222 6.38 -16.30 -3.57
C ALA A 222 7.31 -15.21 -3.05
N CYS A 223 6.81 -14.25 -2.28
CA CYS A 223 7.64 -13.19 -1.72
C CYS A 223 8.69 -13.76 -0.75
N LYS A 224 8.32 -14.70 0.12
CA LYS A 224 9.27 -15.31 1.07
C LYS A 224 10.34 -16.14 0.36
N LEU A 225 9.98 -16.97 -0.60
CA LEU A 225 10.95 -17.73 -1.41
C LEU A 225 11.85 -16.81 -2.23
N GLY A 226 11.28 -15.74 -2.78
CA GLY A 226 12.06 -14.74 -3.51
C GLY A 226 13.04 -13.98 -2.63
N GLU A 227 12.72 -13.73 -1.35
CA GLU A 227 13.65 -13.18 -0.37
C GLU A 227 14.82 -14.16 -0.14
N ILE A 228 14.51 -15.42 0.16
CA ILE A 228 15.53 -16.46 0.36
C ILE A 228 16.45 -16.56 -0.86
N ALA A 229 15.86 -16.62 -2.07
CA ALA A 229 16.64 -16.65 -3.31
C ALA A 229 17.48 -15.37 -3.52
N ASN A 230 16.99 -14.20 -3.08
CA ASN A 230 17.74 -12.97 -3.18
C ASN A 230 18.88 -12.88 -2.16
N ASN A 231 18.73 -13.48 -0.98
CA ASN A 231 19.79 -13.58 0.03
C ASN A 231 20.90 -14.54 -0.41
N LEU A 232 20.54 -15.66 -1.03
CA LEU A 232 21.51 -16.60 -1.58
C LEU A 232 22.26 -16.04 -2.80
N LYS A 233 21.55 -15.39 -3.71
CA LYS A 233 22.11 -14.78 -4.92
C LYS A 233 21.40 -13.48 -5.21
N PRO A 234 21.95 -12.32 -4.84
CA PRO A 234 21.33 -11.01 -5.08
C PRO A 234 20.98 -10.78 -6.55
N SER A 235 19.82 -10.17 -6.79
CA SER A 235 19.40 -9.80 -8.14
C SER A 235 20.30 -8.72 -8.70
N LYS A 236 20.72 -8.86 -9.97
CA LYS A 236 21.50 -7.83 -10.67
C LYS A 236 20.71 -6.51 -10.70
N ILE A 237 21.45 -5.43 -10.62
CA ILE A 237 20.92 -4.08 -10.68
C ILE A 237 21.03 -3.58 -12.11
N LYS A 238 19.93 -3.11 -12.67
CA LYS A 238 19.88 -2.46 -14.01
C LYS A 238 19.62 -0.98 -13.87
N ALA A 239 20.34 -0.17 -14.64
CA ALA A 239 20.03 1.23 -14.84
C ALA A 239 18.99 1.33 -15.98
N ILE A 240 17.80 1.83 -15.64
CA ILE A 240 16.71 2.03 -16.60
C ILE A 240 16.61 3.52 -16.91
N LYS A 241 16.79 3.90 -18.16
CA LYS A 241 16.53 5.27 -18.62
C LYS A 241 15.03 5.59 -18.47
N ILE A 242 14.72 6.67 -17.79
CA ILE A 242 13.34 7.14 -17.67
C ILE A 242 12.98 7.80 -19.01
N LYS A 243 11.91 7.33 -19.68
CA LYS A 243 11.45 7.90 -20.94
C LYS A 243 11.27 9.43 -20.79
N ASN A 244 11.80 10.17 -21.75
CA ASN A 244 11.73 11.64 -21.85
C ASN A 244 12.48 12.43 -20.78
N THR A 245 13.44 11.83 -20.08
CA THR A 245 14.30 12.54 -19.12
C THR A 245 15.74 12.08 -19.25
N ALA A 246 16.70 12.94 -18.86
CA ALA A 246 18.12 12.56 -18.74
C ALA A 246 18.39 11.65 -17.53
N ASN A 247 17.37 11.37 -16.71
CA ASN A 247 17.52 10.65 -15.45
C ASN A 247 17.46 9.13 -15.65
N THR A 248 18.34 8.42 -14.97
CA THR A 248 18.37 6.96 -14.86
C THR A 248 17.78 6.52 -13.53
N ARG A 249 16.87 5.54 -13.57
CA ARG A 249 16.38 4.86 -12.38
C ARG A 249 17.13 3.55 -12.19
N ILE A 250 17.66 3.35 -10.99
CA ILE A 250 18.25 2.06 -10.62
C ILE A 250 17.11 1.12 -10.18
N SER A 251 17.05 -0.07 -10.76
CA SER A 251 16.06 -1.09 -10.45
C SER A 251 16.68 -2.48 -10.43
N LYS A 252 16.18 -3.36 -9.57
CA LYS A 252 16.55 -4.78 -9.62
C LYS A 252 16.03 -5.38 -10.93
N GLU A 253 16.79 -6.28 -11.54
CA GLU A 253 16.41 -6.98 -12.79
C GLU A 253 15.14 -7.79 -12.61
N HIS A 254 15.04 -8.52 -11.51
CA HIS A 254 13.87 -9.27 -11.11
C HIS A 254 13.35 -8.82 -9.75
N SER A 255 12.04 -8.67 -9.63
CA SER A 255 11.40 -8.41 -8.33
C SER A 255 11.47 -9.65 -7.45
N ILE A 256 11.46 -9.45 -6.13
CA ILE A 256 11.42 -10.56 -5.15
C ILE A 256 10.24 -11.50 -5.47
N PHE A 257 9.05 -10.95 -5.74
CA PHE A 257 7.90 -11.77 -6.13
C PHE A 257 8.16 -12.64 -7.37
N ASN A 258 8.69 -12.07 -8.46
CA ASN A 258 8.93 -12.84 -9.69
C ASN A 258 9.89 -14.01 -9.45
N ARG A 259 11.00 -13.75 -8.74
CA ARG A 259 11.97 -14.81 -8.40
C ARG A 259 11.35 -15.94 -7.59
N GLY A 260 10.50 -15.60 -6.62
CA GLY A 260 9.82 -16.61 -5.82
C GLY A 260 8.71 -17.33 -6.58
N ALA A 261 7.99 -16.63 -7.45
CA ALA A 261 6.99 -17.25 -8.32
C ALA A 261 7.60 -18.27 -9.29
N ASP A 262 8.78 -17.95 -9.85
CA ASP A 262 9.52 -18.89 -10.70
C ASP A 262 9.95 -20.13 -9.90
N LEU A 263 10.43 -19.98 -8.65
CA LEU A 263 10.75 -21.09 -7.78
C LEU A 263 9.52 -21.92 -7.42
N LEU A 264 8.40 -21.29 -7.05
CA LEU A 264 7.15 -22.00 -6.76
C LEU A 264 6.71 -22.84 -7.95
N LYS A 265 6.79 -22.30 -9.15
CA LYS A 265 6.47 -23.03 -10.37
C LYS A 265 7.34 -24.28 -10.53
N ILE A 266 8.65 -24.17 -10.35
CA ILE A 266 9.56 -25.32 -10.41
C ILE A 266 9.19 -26.38 -9.36
N PHE A 267 8.86 -25.98 -8.13
CA PHE A 267 8.44 -26.94 -7.10
C PHE A 267 7.15 -27.66 -7.46
N VAL A 268 6.15 -26.94 -7.96
CA VAL A 268 4.86 -27.51 -8.36
C VAL A 268 5.03 -28.46 -9.55
N ASP A 269 5.78 -28.06 -10.57
CA ASP A 269 6.02 -28.85 -11.77
C ASP A 269 6.77 -30.16 -11.42
N ASN A 270 7.79 -30.10 -10.55
CA ASN A 270 8.48 -31.27 -10.06
C ASN A 270 7.57 -32.19 -9.23
N TYR A 271 6.78 -31.62 -8.29
CA TYR A 271 5.87 -32.41 -7.48
C TYR A 271 4.82 -33.13 -8.33
N LEU A 272 4.23 -32.47 -9.31
CA LEU A 272 3.27 -33.07 -10.24
C LEU A 272 3.89 -34.17 -11.09
N SER A 273 5.14 -34.01 -11.54
CA SER A 273 5.85 -35.05 -12.28
C SER A 273 6.12 -36.31 -11.43
N TYR A 274 6.52 -36.14 -10.17
CA TYR A 274 6.71 -37.25 -9.22
C TYR A 274 5.39 -37.94 -8.87
N SER A 275 4.31 -37.17 -8.61
CA SER A 275 3.00 -37.75 -8.30
C SER A 275 2.46 -38.56 -9.49
N ALA A 276 2.63 -38.10 -10.72
CA ALA A 276 2.20 -38.80 -11.91
C ALA A 276 2.93 -40.17 -12.11
N ILE A 277 4.18 -40.28 -11.61
CA ILE A 277 4.92 -41.55 -11.62
C ILE A 277 4.38 -42.52 -10.56
N ILE A 278 4.01 -42.01 -9.38
CA ILE A 278 3.50 -42.84 -8.27
C ILE A 278 2.10 -43.38 -8.55
N PHE A 279 1.23 -42.58 -9.18
CA PHE A 279 -0.16 -42.96 -9.46
C PHE A 279 -0.35 -43.72 -10.80
N LYS A 280 0.71 -43.96 -11.58
CA LYS A 280 0.71 -44.80 -12.78
C LYS A 280 1.06 -46.29 -12.53
N ARG A 281 1.09 -46.70 -11.28
CA ARG A 281 1.28 -48.14 -10.90
C ARG A 281 -0.05 -48.74 -10.48
#